data_017feaf0c425e8a1524eaaaf7ac62b53
#
_entry.id   017feaf0c425e8a1524eaaaf7ac62b53
#
_cell.length_a   1.000
_cell.length_b   1.000
_cell.length_c   1.000
_cell.angle_alpha   90.00
_cell.angle_beta   90.00
_cell.angle_gamma   90.00
#
_symmetry.space_group_name_H-M   'P 1'
#
loop_
_entity.id
_entity.type
_entity.pdbx_description
1 polymer ?
#
loop_
_entity_poly.entity_id
_entity_poly.type
_entity_poly.pdbx_seq_one_letter_code
_entity_poly.pdbx_strand_id
1 'polypeptide(L)'
;LMKRRLEVRDAKFSPEVRNAWYNNYFDTGDGIVYHPDGKIKIVPDAQPLRELNPESKLSNGALVLPHGLYEALNGQEFTKKELRKYAKDYLTKEEAKQNPLWQALARDKGLLNDYVDFVFDETNRRFGYDNNMGLYIPSSQKKPTARLWCVGWLWNNSFASGRKGLHNDIGRLVG
;
A
#
# COMPACT_ATOMS: atom_id res chain seq x y z
N LEU A 1 1.69 -2.27 -9.85
CA LEU A 1 0.51 -3.00 -9.42
C LEU A 1 -0.78 -2.45 -10.05
N MET A 2 -1.16 -1.18 -9.77
CA MET A 2 -2.39 -0.57 -10.26
C MET A 2 -2.53 -0.71 -11.78
N LYS A 3 -1.51 -0.28 -12.53
CA LYS A 3 -1.47 -0.42 -14.00
C LYS A 3 -1.71 -1.86 -14.44
N ARG A 4 -1.06 -2.84 -13.79
CA ARG A 4 -1.22 -4.25 -14.16
C ARG A 4 -2.62 -4.78 -13.88
N ARG A 5 -3.25 -4.40 -12.77
CA ARG A 5 -4.65 -4.75 -12.50
C ARG A 5 -5.62 -4.17 -13.53
N LEU A 6 -5.36 -2.96 -14.01
CA LEU A 6 -6.13 -2.35 -15.09
C LEU A 6 -5.94 -3.08 -16.42
N GLU A 7 -4.70 -3.46 -16.75
CA GLU A 7 -4.39 -4.19 -17.98
C GLU A 7 -5.08 -5.56 -18.06
N VAL A 8 -5.04 -6.33 -16.96
CA VAL A 8 -5.61 -7.70 -16.96
C VAL A 8 -7.13 -7.77 -17.01
N ARG A 9 -7.84 -6.64 -16.93
CA ARG A 9 -9.29 -6.59 -17.21
C ARG A 9 -9.62 -6.86 -18.67
N ASP A 10 -8.66 -6.67 -19.58
CA ASP A 10 -8.82 -6.92 -21.01
C ASP A 10 -9.18 -8.40 -21.26
N ALA A 11 -10.12 -8.64 -22.15
CA ALA A 11 -10.62 -9.98 -22.53
C ALA A 11 -9.53 -10.91 -23.10
N LYS A 12 -8.39 -10.35 -23.56
CA LYS A 12 -7.23 -11.14 -24.02
C LYS A 12 -6.56 -11.96 -22.92
N PHE A 13 -6.75 -11.58 -21.63
CA PHE A 13 -6.23 -12.36 -20.51
C PHE A 13 -7.22 -13.42 -20.06
N SER A 14 -6.72 -14.62 -19.76
CA SER A 14 -7.57 -15.70 -19.28
C SER A 14 -8.23 -15.37 -17.93
N PRO A 15 -9.37 -16.00 -17.60
CA PRO A 15 -10.01 -15.84 -16.29
C PRO A 15 -9.09 -16.16 -15.13
N GLU A 16 -8.20 -17.15 -15.26
CA GLU A 16 -7.24 -17.55 -14.24
C GLU A 16 -6.24 -16.43 -13.95
N VAL A 17 -5.71 -15.78 -14.99
CA VAL A 17 -4.79 -14.63 -14.86
C VAL A 17 -5.51 -13.47 -14.18
N ARG A 18 -6.73 -13.13 -14.60
CA ARG A 18 -7.52 -12.08 -13.95
C ARG A 18 -7.78 -12.40 -12.48
N ASN A 19 -8.20 -13.61 -12.17
CA ASN A 19 -8.46 -14.06 -10.80
C ASN A 19 -7.19 -14.01 -9.93
N ALA A 20 -6.03 -14.37 -10.49
CA ALA A 20 -4.76 -14.26 -9.77
C ALA A 20 -4.45 -12.80 -9.37
N TRP A 21 -4.71 -11.83 -10.25
CA TRP A 21 -4.50 -10.41 -9.96
C TRP A 21 -5.57 -9.79 -9.06
N TYR A 22 -6.79 -10.30 -9.10
CA TYR A 22 -7.91 -9.74 -8.33
C TYR A 22 -8.00 -10.32 -6.92
N ASN A 23 -7.65 -11.59 -6.75
CA ASN A 23 -7.90 -12.34 -5.52
C ASN A 23 -6.63 -12.59 -4.67
N ASN A 24 -5.53 -11.89 -4.94
CA ASN A 24 -4.32 -12.00 -4.13
C ASN A 24 -3.89 -10.64 -3.55
N TYR A 25 -3.17 -10.72 -2.43
CA TYR A 25 -2.36 -9.62 -1.92
C TYR A 25 -1.09 -9.48 -2.74
N PHE A 26 -0.65 -8.23 -2.85
CA PHE A 26 0.63 -7.94 -3.48
C PHE A 26 1.44 -7.02 -2.58
N ASP A 27 2.63 -7.45 -2.22
CA ASP A 27 3.64 -6.57 -1.66
C ASP A 27 4.23 -5.74 -2.80
N THR A 28 4.26 -4.43 -2.61
CA THR A 28 4.87 -3.51 -3.58
C THR A 28 6.34 -3.27 -3.24
N GLY A 29 7.13 -2.76 -4.18
CA GLY A 29 8.49 -2.32 -3.90
C GLY A 29 8.56 -1.03 -3.07
N ASP A 30 7.40 -0.41 -2.81
CA ASP A 30 7.33 0.83 -2.03
C ASP A 30 7.36 0.54 -0.54
N GLY A 31 8.09 1.38 0.19
CA GLY A 31 8.16 1.32 1.65
C GLY A 31 7.23 2.31 2.33
N ILE A 32 6.73 1.91 3.49
CA ILE A 32 6.23 2.81 4.50
C ILE A 32 7.24 2.87 5.65
N VAL A 33 7.74 4.06 5.92
CA VAL A 33 8.74 4.30 6.95
C VAL A 33 8.11 5.07 8.11
N TYR A 34 8.21 4.52 9.29
CA TYR A 34 7.61 5.06 10.52
C TYR A 34 8.65 5.82 11.34
N HIS A 35 8.25 6.98 11.85
CA HIS A 35 9.03 7.73 12.83
C HIS A 35 8.39 7.63 14.23
N PRO A 36 9.18 7.66 15.32
CA PRO A 36 8.66 7.55 16.69
C PRO A 36 7.65 8.62 17.08
N ASP A 37 7.70 9.82 16.48
CA ASP A 37 6.75 10.92 16.73
C ASP A 37 5.36 10.68 16.06
N GLY A 38 5.24 9.60 15.30
CA GLY A 38 3.98 9.18 14.66
C GLY A 38 3.77 9.70 13.25
N LYS A 39 4.75 10.36 12.64
CA LYS A 39 4.75 10.63 11.19
C LYS A 39 5.23 9.42 10.40
N ILE A 40 4.93 9.39 9.12
CA ILE A 40 5.41 8.37 8.19
C ILE A 40 5.98 9.01 6.93
N LYS A 41 6.79 8.24 6.21
CA LYS A 41 7.18 8.53 4.83
C LYS A 41 6.72 7.39 3.91
N ILE A 42 6.14 7.71 2.75
CA ILE A 42 5.96 6.76 1.65
C ILE A 42 7.18 6.91 0.76
N VAL A 43 7.99 5.86 0.71
CA VAL A 43 9.27 5.83 -0.01
C VAL A 43 9.12 4.94 -1.23
N PRO A 44 9.11 5.52 -2.44
CA PRO A 44 9.10 4.72 -3.67
C PRO A 44 10.33 3.83 -3.75
N ASP A 45 10.13 2.57 -4.16
CA ASP A 45 11.22 1.63 -4.40
C ASP A 45 12.26 1.61 -3.26
N ALA A 46 11.78 1.33 -2.04
CA ALA A 46 12.53 1.51 -0.80
C ALA A 46 13.76 0.60 -0.73
N GLN A 47 14.93 1.12 -1.10
CA GLN A 47 16.19 0.40 -1.14
C GLN A 47 16.50 -0.40 0.14
N PRO A 48 16.31 0.12 1.37
CA PRO A 48 16.59 -0.66 2.59
C PRO A 48 15.75 -1.93 2.71
N LEU A 49 14.57 -1.97 2.11
CA LEU A 49 13.70 -3.16 2.10
C LEU A 49 14.08 -4.16 1.00
N ARG A 50 14.78 -3.72 -0.03
CA ARG A 50 15.33 -4.58 -1.11
C ARG A 50 16.64 -5.24 -0.70
N GLU A 51 17.37 -4.64 0.22
CA GLU A 51 18.68 -5.09 0.70
C GLU A 51 18.60 -5.91 2.00
N LEU A 52 17.39 -6.42 2.33
CA LEU A 52 17.20 -7.28 3.48
C LEU A 52 18.09 -8.54 3.38
N ASN A 53 18.74 -8.85 4.49
CA ASN A 53 19.60 -10.02 4.63
C ASN A 53 19.41 -10.65 6.02
N PRO A 54 19.97 -11.82 6.32
CA PRO A 54 19.81 -12.49 7.60
C PRO A 54 20.24 -11.69 8.83
N GLU A 55 21.12 -10.69 8.66
CA GLU A 55 21.60 -9.82 9.73
C GLU A 55 20.72 -8.60 9.96
N SER A 56 19.74 -8.37 9.08
CA SER A 56 18.80 -7.26 9.19
C SER A 56 18.01 -7.32 10.50
N LYS A 57 18.06 -6.26 11.28
CA LYS A 57 17.35 -6.19 12.57
C LYS A 57 15.86 -5.93 12.36
N LEU A 58 15.03 -6.87 12.76
CA LEU A 58 13.58 -6.73 12.72
C LEU A 58 13.02 -6.49 14.12
N SER A 59 11.97 -5.68 14.19
CA SER A 59 11.16 -5.47 15.39
C SER A 59 9.67 -5.53 15.00
N ASN A 60 8.95 -6.49 15.56
CA ASN A 60 7.54 -6.74 15.23
C ASN A 60 7.30 -6.86 13.71
N GLY A 61 8.21 -7.52 12.99
CA GLY A 61 8.13 -7.70 11.54
C GLY A 61 8.39 -6.43 10.72
N ALA A 62 8.98 -5.39 11.31
CA ALA A 62 9.45 -4.20 10.60
C ALA A 62 10.98 -4.13 10.65
N LEU A 63 11.61 -3.69 9.57
CA LEU A 63 13.04 -3.40 9.54
C LEU A 63 13.33 -2.21 10.45
N VAL A 64 14.22 -2.38 11.42
CA VAL A 64 14.73 -1.28 12.24
C VAL A 64 15.75 -0.50 11.43
N LEU A 65 15.49 0.78 11.23
CA LEU A 65 16.38 1.65 10.46
C LEU A 65 17.55 2.15 11.32
N PRO A 66 18.75 2.24 10.76
CA PRO A 66 19.87 2.96 11.37
C PRO A 66 19.52 4.42 11.67
N HIS A 67 20.25 4.99 12.62
CA HIS A 67 20.11 6.41 12.96
C HIS A 67 20.36 7.30 11.74
N GLY A 68 19.53 8.31 11.56
CA GLY A 68 19.60 9.26 10.43
C GLY A 68 19.06 8.73 9.09
N LEU A 69 18.79 7.43 8.97
CA LEU A 69 18.32 6.89 7.68
C LEU A 69 16.89 7.36 7.34
N TYR A 70 16.02 7.56 8.35
CA TYR A 70 14.68 8.10 8.11
C TYR A 70 14.75 9.45 7.39
N GLU A 71 15.63 10.34 7.84
CA GLU A 71 15.82 11.68 7.28
C GLU A 71 16.40 11.63 5.87
N ALA A 72 17.34 10.72 5.64
CA ALA A 72 18.03 10.54 4.35
C ALA A 72 17.15 9.93 3.25
N LEU A 73 16.13 9.17 3.62
CA LEU A 73 15.23 8.54 2.65
C LEU A 73 14.36 9.58 1.93
N ASN A 74 14.43 9.56 0.61
CA ASN A 74 13.57 10.39 -0.22
C ASN A 74 12.16 9.79 -0.31
N GLY A 75 11.14 10.59 0.00
CA GLY A 75 9.74 10.14 0.00
C GLY A 75 8.79 11.23 0.45
N GLN A 76 7.50 10.98 0.27
CA GLN A 76 6.45 11.90 0.73
C GLN A 76 6.15 11.66 2.20
N GLU A 77 6.37 12.68 3.02
CA GLU A 77 6.10 12.63 4.46
C GLU A 77 4.66 13.02 4.78
N PHE A 78 4.06 12.34 5.76
CA PHE A 78 2.74 12.61 6.31
C PHE A 78 2.81 12.70 7.83
N THR A 79 2.24 13.76 8.36
CA THR A 79 2.16 13.99 9.80
C THR A 79 1.12 13.11 10.47
N LYS A 80 1.21 12.92 11.78
CA LYS A 80 0.20 12.21 12.57
C LYS A 80 -1.22 12.80 12.40
N LYS A 81 -1.33 14.13 12.21
CA LYS A 81 -2.60 14.81 11.98
C LYS A 81 -3.21 14.44 10.62
N GLU A 82 -2.39 14.41 9.58
CA GLU A 82 -2.81 14.00 8.23
C GLU A 82 -3.20 12.53 8.20
N LEU A 83 -2.46 11.65 8.88
CA LEU A 83 -2.80 10.25 8.97
C LEU A 83 -4.16 10.02 9.64
N ARG A 84 -4.47 10.73 10.73
CA ARG A 84 -5.80 10.67 11.37
C ARG A 84 -6.93 11.11 10.45
N LYS A 85 -6.64 12.04 9.53
CA LYS A 85 -7.64 12.55 8.57
C LYS A 85 -7.83 11.61 7.38
N TYR A 86 -6.75 11.05 6.85
CA TYR A 86 -6.75 10.39 5.54
C TYR A 86 -6.66 8.87 5.59
N ALA A 87 -6.07 8.28 6.65
CA ALA A 87 -6.03 6.83 6.83
C ALA A 87 -7.34 6.33 7.46
N LYS A 88 -8.31 6.01 6.62
CA LYS A 88 -9.62 5.49 7.00
C LYS A 88 -9.74 4.02 6.61
N ASP A 89 -10.56 3.26 7.32
CA ASP A 89 -10.83 1.85 7.01
C ASP A 89 -11.59 1.69 5.69
N TYR A 90 -12.40 2.67 5.33
CA TYR A 90 -13.16 2.73 4.08
C TYR A 90 -13.19 4.16 3.54
N LEU A 91 -13.21 4.28 2.23
CA LEU A 91 -13.34 5.54 1.52
C LEU A 91 -14.51 5.45 0.54
N THR A 92 -15.16 6.58 0.26
CA THR A 92 -16.01 6.70 -0.92
C THR A 92 -15.14 6.82 -2.18
N LYS A 93 -15.76 6.68 -3.35
CA LYS A 93 -15.06 6.79 -4.65
C LYS A 93 -14.34 8.15 -4.80
N GLU A 94 -15.02 9.24 -4.44
CA GLU A 94 -14.50 10.61 -4.48
C GLU A 94 -13.37 10.81 -3.46
N GLU A 95 -13.56 10.31 -2.23
CA GLU A 95 -12.52 10.37 -1.20
C GLU A 95 -11.25 9.63 -1.65
N ALA A 96 -11.38 8.45 -2.28
CA ALA A 96 -10.25 7.65 -2.74
C ALA A 96 -9.44 8.38 -3.83
N LYS A 97 -10.11 9.04 -4.80
CA LYS A 97 -9.47 9.85 -5.85
C LYS A 97 -8.71 11.06 -5.31
N GLN A 98 -9.18 11.63 -4.20
CA GLN A 98 -8.60 12.82 -3.57
C GLN A 98 -7.66 12.50 -2.41
N ASN A 99 -7.53 11.23 -2.04
CA ASN A 99 -6.74 10.82 -0.89
C ASN A 99 -5.23 10.97 -1.16
N PRO A 100 -4.50 11.80 -0.39
CA PRO A 100 -3.09 12.07 -0.67
C PRO A 100 -2.17 10.85 -0.44
N LEU A 101 -2.56 9.91 0.42
CA LEU A 101 -1.82 8.66 0.62
C LEU A 101 -1.93 7.75 -0.62
N TRP A 102 -3.13 7.63 -1.19
CA TRP A 102 -3.33 6.90 -2.44
C TRP A 102 -2.64 7.60 -3.63
N GLN A 103 -2.64 8.94 -3.66
CA GLN A 103 -1.90 9.70 -4.68
C GLN A 103 -0.39 9.46 -4.59
N ALA A 104 0.16 9.42 -3.38
CA ALA A 104 1.57 9.10 -3.16
C ALA A 104 1.93 7.69 -3.63
N LEU A 105 1.06 6.71 -3.39
CA LEU A 105 1.25 5.32 -3.83
C LEU A 105 1.10 5.16 -5.36
N ALA A 106 0.17 5.86 -5.97
CA ALA A 106 -0.07 5.79 -7.42
C ALA A 106 0.97 6.58 -8.21
N ARG A 107 1.49 7.70 -7.65
CA ARG A 107 2.43 8.66 -8.28
C ARG A 107 1.91 9.36 -9.54
N ASP A 108 0.76 8.95 -10.03
CA ASP A 108 0.07 9.49 -11.20
C ASP A 108 -1.42 9.62 -10.90
N LYS A 109 -1.95 10.83 -11.04
CA LYS A 109 -3.34 11.13 -10.72
C LYS A 109 -4.32 10.49 -11.71
N GLY A 110 -3.95 10.41 -12.98
CA GLY A 110 -4.75 9.75 -14.01
C GLY A 110 -4.87 8.26 -13.72
N LEU A 111 -3.71 7.61 -13.49
CA LEU A 111 -3.67 6.20 -13.10
C LEU A 111 -4.47 5.91 -11.82
N LEU A 112 -4.41 6.81 -10.81
CA LEU A 112 -5.21 6.65 -9.60
C LEU A 112 -6.70 6.72 -9.91
N ASN A 113 -7.14 7.70 -10.69
CA ASN A 113 -8.55 7.86 -11.04
C ASN A 113 -9.07 6.62 -11.77
N ASP A 114 -8.35 6.13 -12.78
CA ASP A 114 -8.72 4.92 -13.52
C ASP A 114 -8.77 3.68 -12.60
N TYR A 115 -7.81 3.57 -11.68
CA TYR A 115 -7.78 2.47 -10.73
C TYR A 115 -8.91 2.53 -9.70
N VAL A 116 -9.23 3.71 -9.18
CA VAL A 116 -10.38 3.91 -8.27
C VAL A 116 -11.68 3.56 -8.99
N ASP A 117 -11.89 4.07 -10.20
CA ASP A 117 -13.09 3.75 -10.99
C ASP A 117 -13.22 2.24 -11.17
N PHE A 118 -12.16 1.58 -11.58
CA PHE A 118 -12.12 0.12 -11.75
C PHE A 118 -12.43 -0.65 -10.45
N VAL A 119 -11.79 -0.27 -9.33
CA VAL A 119 -12.00 -0.97 -8.05
C VAL A 119 -13.44 -0.85 -7.59
N PHE A 120 -14.00 0.36 -7.61
CA PHE A 120 -15.38 0.61 -7.15
C PHE A 120 -16.40 -0.06 -8.08
N ASP A 121 -16.25 0.03 -9.39
CA ASP A 121 -17.15 -0.61 -10.34
C ASP A 121 -17.11 -2.14 -10.21
N GLU A 122 -15.91 -2.74 -10.07
CA GLU A 122 -15.75 -4.18 -9.94
C GLU A 122 -16.27 -4.71 -8.59
N THR A 123 -16.01 -4.01 -7.49
CA THR A 123 -16.48 -4.45 -6.16
C THR A 123 -17.97 -4.21 -5.96
N ASN A 124 -18.53 -3.14 -6.53
CA ASN A 124 -19.97 -2.93 -6.54
C ASN A 124 -20.67 -4.01 -7.39
N ARG A 125 -20.19 -4.26 -8.61
CA ARG A 125 -20.73 -5.30 -9.51
C ARG A 125 -20.72 -6.70 -8.88
N ARG A 126 -19.63 -7.06 -8.15
CA ARG A 126 -19.45 -8.40 -7.58
C ARG A 126 -20.13 -8.58 -6.23
N PHE A 127 -20.16 -7.54 -5.39
CA PHE A 127 -20.49 -7.65 -3.98
C PHE A 127 -21.45 -6.58 -3.47
N GLY A 128 -21.81 -5.56 -4.28
CA GLY A 128 -22.68 -4.47 -3.86
C GLY A 128 -22.04 -3.45 -2.92
N TYR A 129 -20.72 -3.31 -2.92
CA TYR A 129 -20.02 -2.38 -2.03
C TYR A 129 -19.81 -1.01 -2.65
N ASP A 130 -20.20 0.04 -1.91
CA ASP A 130 -20.04 1.45 -2.30
C ASP A 130 -18.86 2.14 -1.60
N ASN A 131 -18.29 1.51 -0.58
CA ASN A 131 -17.14 1.98 0.17
C ASN A 131 -16.01 0.96 0.09
N ASN A 132 -14.79 1.44 -0.19
CA ASN A 132 -13.64 0.56 -0.45
C ASN A 132 -12.31 1.28 -0.21
N MET A 133 -11.20 0.70 -0.66
CA MET A 133 -9.87 1.30 -0.72
C MET A 133 -9.39 1.92 0.61
N GLY A 134 -9.61 1.20 1.71
CA GLY A 134 -9.13 1.59 3.04
C GLY A 134 -7.60 1.70 3.11
N LEU A 135 -7.11 2.37 4.14
CA LEU A 135 -5.69 2.60 4.40
C LEU A 135 -5.35 2.19 5.83
N TYR A 136 -4.62 1.09 5.98
CA TYR A 136 -4.24 0.56 7.29
C TYR A 136 -2.79 0.91 7.63
N ILE A 137 -2.63 1.84 8.56
CA ILE A 137 -1.35 2.30 9.05
C ILE A 137 -1.25 1.95 10.53
N PRO A 138 -0.25 1.17 10.97
CA PRO A 138 -0.06 0.86 12.38
C PRO A 138 0.32 2.12 13.17
N SER A 139 0.13 2.04 14.48
CA SER A 139 0.64 3.06 15.40
C SER A 139 2.15 3.18 15.33
N SER A 140 2.67 4.36 15.73
CA SER A 140 4.10 4.66 15.76
C SER A 140 4.91 3.61 16.54
N GLN A 141 6.10 3.32 16.05
CA GLN A 141 7.08 2.44 16.69
C GLN A 141 7.99 3.25 17.61
N LYS A 142 8.64 2.58 18.57
CA LYS A 142 9.60 3.23 19.48
C LYS A 142 10.90 3.67 18.78
N LYS A 143 11.20 3.11 17.61
CA LYS A 143 12.36 3.42 16.76
C LYS A 143 11.89 3.63 15.33
N PRO A 144 12.67 4.33 14.49
CA PRO A 144 12.38 4.39 13.06
C PRO A 144 12.39 2.98 12.48
N THR A 145 11.32 2.63 11.74
CA THR A 145 11.16 1.30 11.13
C THR A 145 10.57 1.40 9.74
N ALA A 146 10.81 0.40 8.92
CA ALA A 146 10.24 0.31 7.57
C ALA A 146 9.50 -1.02 7.36
N ARG A 147 8.44 -0.96 6.54
CA ARG A 147 7.69 -2.11 6.03
C ARG A 147 7.40 -1.91 4.55
N LEU A 148 7.08 -2.99 3.85
CA LEU A 148 6.51 -2.89 2.50
C LEU A 148 5.05 -2.42 2.58
N TRP A 149 4.63 -1.64 1.59
CA TRP A 149 3.23 -1.47 1.32
C TRP A 149 2.67 -2.74 0.68
N CYS A 150 1.55 -3.19 1.22
CA CYS A 150 0.76 -4.27 0.66
C CYS A 150 -0.56 -3.71 0.13
N VAL A 151 -0.96 -4.12 -1.07
CA VAL A 151 -2.28 -3.83 -1.61
C VAL A 151 -3.11 -5.10 -1.62
N GLY A 152 -4.30 -5.04 -1.01
CA GLY A 152 -5.20 -6.16 -0.85
C GLY A 152 -5.87 -6.61 -2.14
N TRP A 153 -6.62 -7.68 -2.05
CA TRP A 153 -7.46 -8.20 -3.14
C TRP A 153 -8.66 -7.31 -3.45
N LEU A 154 -9.27 -7.50 -4.60
CA LEU A 154 -10.53 -6.85 -4.99
C LEU A 154 -11.72 -7.59 -4.37
N TRP A 155 -11.97 -7.35 -3.11
CA TRP A 155 -13.11 -7.87 -2.36
C TRP A 155 -13.81 -6.70 -1.65
N ASN A 156 -14.34 -6.93 -0.44
CA ASN A 156 -15.02 -5.94 0.37
C ASN A 156 -14.14 -4.78 0.83
N ASN A 157 -12.82 -4.89 0.62
CA ASN A 157 -11.88 -3.84 0.97
C ASN A 157 -10.58 -3.98 0.18
N SER A 158 -10.49 -3.33 -0.97
CA SER A 158 -9.25 -3.23 -1.74
C SER A 158 -8.31 -2.21 -1.08
N PHE A 159 -7.81 -2.54 0.08
CA PHE A 159 -7.02 -1.66 0.94
C PHE A 159 -5.55 -1.56 0.53
N ALA A 160 -4.87 -0.51 1.00
CA ALA A 160 -3.42 -0.49 1.12
C ALA A 160 -3.02 -0.57 2.59
N SER A 161 -2.02 -1.38 2.91
CA SER A 161 -1.62 -1.65 4.28
C SER A 161 -0.11 -1.59 4.47
N GLY A 162 0.31 -0.82 5.46
CA GLY A 162 1.67 -0.85 6.00
C GLY A 162 1.82 -1.73 7.25
N ARG A 163 0.79 -2.54 7.59
CA ARG A 163 0.80 -3.38 8.79
C ARG A 163 1.50 -4.72 8.61
N LYS A 164 1.65 -5.18 7.37
CA LYS A 164 2.19 -6.51 7.10
C LYS A 164 3.63 -6.63 7.59
N GLY A 165 3.92 -7.72 8.29
CA GLY A 165 5.27 -8.03 8.74
C GLY A 165 6.14 -8.57 7.60
N LEU A 166 7.41 -8.20 7.58
CA LEU A 166 8.39 -8.69 6.59
C LEU A 166 8.68 -10.20 6.71
N HIS A 167 8.27 -10.84 7.82
CA HIS A 167 8.36 -12.28 8.03
C HIS A 167 7.08 -13.03 7.61
N ASN A 168 6.12 -12.34 7.02
CA ASN A 168 4.85 -12.94 6.65
C ASN A 168 4.90 -13.38 5.18
N ASP A 169 4.82 -14.69 4.94
CA ASP A 169 4.97 -15.37 3.65
C ASP A 169 3.69 -15.43 2.78
N ILE A 170 2.60 -14.80 3.24
CA ILE A 170 1.28 -14.86 2.55
C ILE A 170 1.20 -13.92 1.33
N GLY A 171 2.20 -13.07 1.07
CA GLY A 171 2.19 -12.10 -0.02
C GLY A 171 2.90 -12.59 -1.28
N ARG A 172 2.53 -11.99 -2.41
CA ARG A 172 3.27 -12.13 -3.66
C ARG A 172 4.01 -10.83 -3.96
N LEU A 173 5.29 -10.96 -4.31
CA LEU A 173 6.07 -9.83 -4.79
C LEU A 173 5.67 -9.51 -6.24
N VAL A 174 5.56 -8.22 -6.52
CA VAL A 174 5.38 -7.69 -7.88
C VAL A 174 6.56 -6.79 -8.16
N GLY A 175 7.42 -7.24 -9.02
CA GLY A 175 8.49 -6.44 -9.60
C GLY A 175 8.02 -5.62 -10.79
#